data_4f444b5f233b0f47322c4c8ede3f7671
#
_entry.id   4f444b5f233b0f47322c4c8ede3f7671
#
_cell.length_a   1.000
_cell.length_b   1.000
_cell.length_c   1.000
_cell.angle_alpha   90.00
_cell.angle_beta   90.00
_cell.angle_gamma   90.00
#
_symmetry.space_group_name_H-M   'P 1'
#
loop_
_entity.id
_entity.type
_entity.pdbx_description
1 polymer ?
#
loop_
_entity_poly.entity_id
_entity_poly.type
_entity_poly.pdbx_seq_one_letter_code
_entity_poly.pdbx_strand_id
1 'polypeptide(L)'
;MKPNESWTEDWRIGVSPAEEGKIGRELVAIFQRFWEWSDLENRSKSTRQRYSGALHALGSWAVEKAVEDNVPVDAHQLVLEATSGGDGPLIYLDREEWQKELDTVCRKLYKFLAFQC
;
A
#
# COMPACT_ATOMS: atom_id res chain seq x y z
N MET A 1 1.84 -13.56 0.00
CA MET A 1 1.20 -13.57 1.34
C MET A 1 0.15 -12.48 1.42
N LYS A 2 -1.05 -12.86 1.80
CA LYS A 2 -2.17 -11.91 1.86
C LYS A 2 -1.93 -10.83 2.92
N PRO A 3 -2.31 -9.56 2.65
CA PRO A 3 -2.24 -8.50 3.66
C PRO A 3 -2.94 -8.91 4.95
N ASN A 4 -2.32 -8.65 6.09
CA ASN A 4 -2.86 -9.00 7.40
C ASN A 4 -2.41 -8.00 8.46
N GLU A 5 -3.00 -8.11 9.64
CA GLU A 5 -2.75 -7.16 10.74
C GLU A 5 -1.30 -7.10 11.21
N SER A 6 -0.52 -8.18 11.04
CA SER A 6 0.88 -8.17 11.44
C SER A 6 1.71 -7.16 10.65
N TRP A 7 1.24 -6.78 9.48
CA TRP A 7 1.92 -5.75 8.67
C TRP A 7 1.98 -4.41 9.41
N THR A 8 1.00 -4.11 10.25
CA THR A 8 0.99 -2.84 10.99
C THR A 8 2.19 -2.72 11.92
N GLU A 9 2.68 -3.84 12.45
CA GLU A 9 3.87 -3.84 13.29
C GLU A 9 5.13 -3.55 12.50
N ASP A 10 5.19 -4.05 11.27
CA ASP A 10 6.32 -3.81 10.37
C ASP A 10 6.43 -2.35 9.97
N TRP A 11 5.32 -1.62 10.00
CA TRP A 11 5.25 -0.22 9.58
C TRP A 11 5.45 0.77 10.74
N ARG A 12 5.68 0.29 11.94
CA ARG A 12 5.87 1.17 13.09
C ARG A 12 7.18 1.93 12.98
N ILE A 13 7.09 3.24 13.22
CA ILE A 13 8.23 4.14 13.19
C ILE A 13 8.61 4.55 14.62
N GLY A 14 7.62 4.64 15.52
CA GLY A 14 7.84 5.02 16.91
C GLY A 14 7.70 6.50 17.19
N VAL A 15 7.29 7.28 16.18
CA VAL A 15 7.11 8.74 16.35
C VAL A 15 5.73 9.06 16.89
N SER A 16 4.69 8.43 16.34
CA SER A 16 3.29 8.62 16.75
C SER A 16 2.58 7.28 16.73
N PRO A 17 2.82 6.42 17.73
CA PRO A 17 2.31 5.05 17.70
C PRO A 17 0.80 4.92 17.46
N ALA A 18 -0.01 5.79 18.06
CA ALA A 18 -1.47 5.75 17.88
C ALA A 18 -1.87 6.04 16.42
N GLU A 19 -1.29 7.07 15.82
CA GLU A 19 -1.54 7.43 14.42
C GLU A 19 -1.04 6.33 13.47
N GLU A 20 0.16 5.84 13.72
CA GLU A 20 0.76 4.78 12.90
C GLU A 20 -0.10 3.54 12.89
N GLY A 21 -0.59 3.14 14.06
CA GLY A 21 -1.46 1.98 14.20
C GLY A 21 -2.78 2.17 13.49
N LYS A 22 -3.38 3.35 13.60
CA LYS A 22 -4.64 3.67 12.95
C LYS A 22 -4.52 3.61 11.44
N ILE A 23 -3.53 4.32 10.89
CA ILE A 23 -3.29 4.36 9.44
C ILE A 23 -2.94 2.95 8.93
N GLY A 24 -2.10 2.24 9.67
CA GLY A 24 -1.72 0.87 9.30
C GLY A 24 -2.91 -0.06 9.18
N ARG A 25 -3.83 -0.03 10.14
CA ARG A 25 -5.03 -0.87 10.10
C ARG A 25 -5.95 -0.50 8.94
N GLU A 26 -6.08 0.79 8.65
CA GLU A 26 -6.87 1.26 7.52
C GLU A 26 -6.26 0.79 6.20
N LEU A 27 -4.94 0.86 6.08
CA LEU A 27 -4.23 0.38 4.89
C LEU A 27 -4.40 -1.11 4.68
N VAL A 28 -4.27 -1.90 5.75
CA VAL A 28 -4.46 -3.35 5.66
C VAL A 28 -5.88 -3.66 5.18
N ALA A 29 -6.89 -2.97 5.70
CA ALA A 29 -8.28 -3.18 5.28
C ALA A 29 -8.47 -2.87 3.78
N ILE A 30 -7.88 -1.78 3.31
CA ILE A 30 -7.92 -1.41 1.89
C ILE A 30 -7.24 -2.48 1.03
N PHE A 31 -6.06 -2.91 1.44
CA PHE A 31 -5.29 -3.89 0.68
C PHE A 31 -5.96 -5.27 0.66
N GLN A 32 -6.65 -5.64 1.74
CA GLN A 32 -7.40 -6.89 1.77
C GLN A 32 -8.56 -6.86 0.77
N ARG A 33 -9.28 -5.74 0.69
CA ARG A 33 -10.37 -5.58 -0.29
C ARG A 33 -9.83 -5.58 -1.72
N PHE A 34 -8.69 -4.92 -1.93
CA PHE A 34 -8.01 -4.94 -3.23
C PHE A 34 -7.59 -6.35 -3.62
N TRP A 35 -7.09 -7.11 -2.66
CA TRP A 35 -6.65 -8.49 -2.87
C TRP A 35 -7.81 -9.36 -3.37
N GLU A 36 -8.97 -9.22 -2.74
CA GLU A 36 -10.17 -9.94 -3.14
C GLU A 36 -10.69 -9.47 -4.50
N TRP A 37 -10.74 -8.17 -4.69
CA TRP A 37 -11.20 -7.59 -5.96
C TRP A 37 -10.34 -8.05 -7.14
N SER A 38 -9.05 -8.19 -6.92
CA SER A 38 -8.09 -8.62 -7.95
C SER A 38 -8.03 -10.14 -8.10
N ASP A 39 -8.75 -10.89 -7.25
CA ASP A 39 -8.75 -12.36 -7.26
C ASP A 39 -7.35 -12.95 -7.14
N LEU A 40 -6.53 -12.37 -6.28
CA LEU A 40 -5.12 -12.74 -6.14
C LEU A 40 -4.92 -14.13 -5.55
N GLU A 41 -5.89 -14.64 -4.77
CA GLU A 41 -5.79 -15.99 -4.22
C GLU A 41 -5.75 -17.06 -5.33
N ASN A 42 -6.31 -16.76 -6.50
CA ASN A 42 -6.34 -17.66 -7.64
C ASN A 42 -5.21 -17.40 -8.63
N ARG A 43 -4.30 -16.49 -8.31
CA ARG A 43 -3.14 -16.22 -9.15
C ARG A 43 -1.97 -17.10 -8.74
N SER A 44 -0.92 -17.14 -9.56
CA SER A 44 0.27 -17.90 -9.25
C SER A 44 0.95 -17.40 -7.98
N LYS A 45 1.74 -18.27 -7.35
CA LYS A 45 2.50 -17.90 -6.16
C LYS A 45 3.40 -16.70 -6.40
N SER A 46 4.07 -16.65 -7.55
CA SER A 46 4.97 -15.55 -7.86
C SER A 46 4.22 -14.22 -8.02
N THR A 47 3.03 -14.25 -8.63
CA THR A 47 2.20 -13.05 -8.76
C THR A 47 1.76 -12.57 -7.39
N ARG A 48 1.30 -13.48 -6.52
CA ARG A 48 0.92 -13.12 -5.16
C ARG A 48 2.06 -12.49 -4.38
N GLN A 49 3.28 -13.03 -4.52
CA GLN A 49 4.46 -12.50 -3.86
C GLN A 49 4.81 -11.09 -4.34
N ARG A 50 4.69 -10.84 -5.64
CA ARG A 50 4.94 -9.52 -6.20
C ARG A 50 3.96 -8.49 -5.67
N TYR A 51 2.68 -8.83 -5.65
CA TYR A 51 1.65 -7.93 -5.13
C TYR A 51 1.82 -7.71 -3.64
N SER A 52 2.09 -8.76 -2.88
CA SER A 52 2.32 -8.67 -1.44
C SER A 52 3.49 -7.74 -1.13
N GLY A 53 4.61 -7.92 -1.82
CA GLY A 53 5.79 -7.08 -1.64
C GLY A 53 5.54 -5.62 -1.97
N ALA A 54 4.85 -5.36 -3.09
CA ALA A 54 4.54 -3.99 -3.51
C ALA A 54 3.60 -3.30 -2.52
N LEU A 55 2.55 -4.01 -2.08
CA LEU A 55 1.60 -3.45 -1.12
C LEU A 55 2.25 -3.19 0.24
N HIS A 56 3.12 -4.09 0.68
CA HIS A 56 3.84 -3.92 1.94
C HIS A 56 4.74 -2.68 1.88
N ALA A 57 5.47 -2.50 0.79
CA ALA A 57 6.32 -1.33 0.59
C ALA A 57 5.51 -0.03 0.53
N LEU A 58 4.40 -0.07 -0.20
CA LEU A 58 3.51 1.10 -0.31
C LEU A 58 2.94 1.47 1.05
N GLY A 59 2.54 0.49 1.85
CA GLY A 59 2.02 0.72 3.19
C GLY A 59 3.06 1.37 4.11
N SER A 60 4.29 0.91 4.05
CA SER A 60 5.38 1.50 4.81
C SER A 60 5.58 2.96 4.45
N TRP A 61 5.62 3.26 3.15
CA TRP A 61 5.75 4.62 2.64
C TRP A 61 4.58 5.49 3.11
N ALA A 62 3.36 4.96 3.06
CA ALA A 62 2.16 5.71 3.42
C ALA A 62 2.13 6.07 4.91
N VAL A 63 2.54 5.14 5.78
CA VAL A 63 2.61 5.41 7.22
C VAL A 63 3.64 6.50 7.51
N GLU A 64 4.81 6.41 6.89
CA GLU A 64 5.85 7.43 7.05
C GLU A 64 5.34 8.80 6.60
N LYS A 65 4.66 8.84 5.47
CA LYS A 65 4.14 10.09 4.90
C LYS A 65 3.10 10.72 5.80
N ALA A 66 2.20 9.91 6.34
CA ALA A 66 1.15 10.39 7.25
C ALA A 66 1.73 11.02 8.50
N VAL A 67 2.77 10.41 9.06
CA VAL A 67 3.44 10.91 10.27
C VAL A 67 4.26 12.16 9.96
N GLU A 68 4.99 12.14 8.85
CA GLU A 68 5.87 13.23 8.44
C GLU A 68 5.10 14.52 8.17
N ASP A 69 3.97 14.44 7.46
CA ASP A 69 3.19 15.61 7.11
C ASP A 69 2.40 16.18 8.28
N ASN A 70 2.22 15.39 9.34
CA ASN A 70 1.52 15.79 10.56
C ASN A 70 0.14 16.42 10.27
N VAL A 71 -0.53 15.94 9.22
CA VAL A 71 -1.86 16.37 8.83
C VAL A 71 -2.80 15.17 8.94
N PRO A 72 -4.00 15.33 9.53
CA PRO A 72 -4.95 14.23 9.59
C PRO A 72 -5.40 13.86 8.18
N VAL A 73 -4.90 12.75 7.66
CA VAL A 73 -5.26 12.22 6.35
C VAL A 73 -5.78 10.82 6.55
N ASP A 74 -6.88 10.46 5.89
CA ASP A 74 -7.29 9.07 5.95
C ASP A 74 -6.46 8.25 4.96
N ALA A 75 -6.35 6.95 5.24
CA ALA A 75 -5.50 6.05 4.45
C ALA A 75 -5.96 5.96 2.99
N HIS A 76 -7.27 5.96 2.76
CA HIS A 76 -7.83 5.88 1.40
C HIS A 76 -7.35 7.05 0.56
N GLN A 77 -7.49 8.27 1.09
CA GLN A 77 -7.09 9.48 0.38
C GLN A 77 -5.59 9.50 0.11
N LEU A 78 -4.80 9.10 1.09
CA LEU A 78 -3.35 9.07 0.97
C LEU A 78 -2.89 8.13 -0.15
N VAL A 79 -3.44 6.92 -0.19
CA VAL A 79 -3.08 5.93 -1.21
C VAL A 79 -3.63 6.33 -2.58
N LEU A 80 -4.83 6.89 -2.62
CA LEU A 80 -5.42 7.36 -3.87
C LEU A 80 -4.55 8.45 -4.51
N GLU A 81 -4.11 9.41 -3.74
CA GLU A 81 -3.22 10.45 -4.24
C GLU A 81 -1.86 9.91 -4.67
N ALA A 82 -1.31 8.98 -3.90
CA ALA A 82 -0.01 8.38 -4.21
C ALA A 82 -0.01 7.63 -5.54
N THR A 83 -1.16 7.09 -5.94
CA THR A 83 -1.28 6.27 -7.16
C THR A 83 -1.96 6.99 -8.32
N SER A 84 -2.40 8.24 -8.12
CA SER A 84 -3.21 8.98 -9.10
C SER A 84 -2.51 9.29 -10.42
N GLY A 85 -1.18 9.28 -10.44
CA GLY A 85 -0.42 9.52 -11.66
C GLY A 85 -0.23 8.31 -12.56
N GLY A 86 -0.79 7.16 -12.16
CA GLY A 86 -0.61 5.92 -12.91
C GLY A 86 0.64 5.15 -12.49
N ASP A 87 1.45 5.72 -11.63
CA ASP A 87 2.64 5.11 -11.07
C ASP A 87 2.58 5.24 -9.55
N GLY A 88 3.38 4.45 -8.86
CA GLY A 88 3.51 4.56 -7.42
C GLY A 88 4.52 5.62 -7.01
N PRO A 89 4.68 5.86 -5.70
CA PRO A 89 5.72 6.74 -5.20
C PRO A 89 7.09 6.12 -5.48
N LEU A 90 8.10 6.97 -5.60
CA LEU A 90 9.47 6.50 -5.86
C LEU A 90 10.06 5.95 -4.57
N ILE A 91 10.04 4.64 -4.42
CA ILE A 91 10.54 3.93 -3.24
C ILE A 91 11.87 3.24 -3.52
N TYR A 92 11.98 2.59 -4.67
CA TYR A 92 13.17 1.82 -5.05
C TYR A 92 14.09 2.63 -5.95
N LEU A 93 14.92 3.46 -5.33
CA LEU A 93 15.80 4.38 -6.06
C LEU A 93 16.84 3.67 -6.91
N ASP A 94 17.36 2.53 -6.45
CA ASP A 94 18.42 1.79 -7.11
C ASP A 94 17.97 0.47 -7.75
N ARG A 95 16.66 0.25 -7.81
CA ARG A 95 16.10 -1.02 -8.31
C ARG A 95 14.94 -0.74 -9.26
N GLU A 96 15.26 -0.46 -10.51
CA GLU A 96 14.25 -0.16 -11.53
C GLU A 96 13.22 -1.27 -11.69
N GLU A 97 13.63 -2.53 -11.59
CA GLU A 97 12.73 -3.67 -11.74
C GLU A 97 11.67 -3.68 -10.65
N TRP A 98 12.10 -3.44 -9.43
CA TRP A 98 11.19 -3.42 -8.28
C TRP A 98 10.27 -2.20 -8.34
N GLN A 99 10.80 -1.08 -8.80
CA GLN A 99 9.98 0.13 -8.97
C GLN A 99 8.91 -0.09 -10.04
N LYS A 100 9.24 -0.76 -11.12
CA LYS A 100 8.28 -1.09 -12.19
C LYS A 100 7.18 -2.01 -11.67
N GLU A 101 7.53 -2.99 -10.84
CA GLU A 101 6.53 -3.87 -10.24
C GLU A 101 5.61 -3.09 -9.31
N LEU A 102 6.17 -2.22 -8.50
CA LEU A 102 5.39 -1.33 -7.62
C LEU A 102 4.44 -0.47 -8.44
N ASP A 103 4.96 0.16 -9.51
CA ASP A 103 4.16 1.02 -10.37
C ASP A 103 2.99 0.26 -11.00
N THR A 104 3.23 -0.98 -11.44
CA THR A 104 2.20 -1.83 -12.02
C THR A 104 1.08 -2.13 -11.01
N VAL A 105 1.46 -2.50 -9.80
CA VAL A 105 0.50 -2.77 -8.73
C VAL A 105 -0.27 -1.50 -8.35
N CYS A 106 0.44 -0.38 -8.25
CA CYS A 106 -0.18 0.91 -7.91
C CYS A 106 -1.18 1.36 -8.98
N ARG A 107 -0.88 1.11 -10.24
CA ARG A 107 -1.81 1.45 -11.34
C ARG A 107 -3.11 0.66 -11.20
N LYS A 108 -3.01 -0.61 -10.87
CA LYS A 108 -4.17 -1.46 -10.66
C LYS A 108 -4.92 -1.07 -9.38
N LEU A 109 -4.18 -0.76 -8.33
CA LEU A 109 -4.76 -0.29 -7.07
C LEU A 109 -5.53 1.00 -7.27
N TYR A 110 -5.01 1.92 -8.04
CA TYR A 110 -5.71 3.17 -8.36
C TYR A 110 -7.06 2.90 -9.03
N LYS A 111 -7.10 1.97 -9.97
CA LYS A 111 -8.36 1.59 -10.63
C LYS A 111 -9.37 1.08 -9.61
N PHE A 112 -8.92 0.25 -8.69
CA PHE A 112 -9.78 -0.27 -7.62
C PHE A 112 -10.31 0.88 -6.76
N LEU A 113 -9.43 1.75 -6.28
CA LEU A 113 -9.80 2.85 -5.40
C LEU A 113 -10.72 3.86 -6.08
N ALA A 114 -10.43 4.19 -7.32
CA ALA A 114 -11.20 5.19 -8.06
C ALA A 114 -12.61 4.70 -8.42
N PHE A 115 -12.80 3.40 -8.59
CA PHE A 115 -14.08 2.83 -9.00
C PHE A 115 -14.87 2.19 -7.86
N GLN A 116 -14.39 2.30 -6.63
CA GLN A 116 -15.05 1.73 -5.45
C GLN A 116 -15.81 2.76 -4.62
N CYS A 117 -16.06 3.89 -5.15
CA CYS A 117 -16.79 4.94 -4.42
C CYS A 117 -18.24 4.58 -4.16
#